data_e796014ed42f5913db24d1cd7f20359c
#
_entry.id   e796014ed42f5913db24d1cd7f20359c
#
_cell.length_a   1.000
_cell.length_b   1.000
_cell.length_c   1.000
_cell.angle_alpha   90.00
_cell.angle_beta   90.00
_cell.angle_gamma   90.00
#
_symmetry.space_group_name_H-M   'P 1'
#
loop_
_entity.id
_entity.type
_entity.pdbx_description
1 polymer ?
#
loop_
_entity_poly.entity_id
_entity_poly.type
_entity_poly.pdbx_seq_one_letter_code
_entity_poly.pdbx_strand_id
1 'polypeptide(L)'
;MYARLVAAVCLAAGALAAPLGGPATLDYISSNASLPKVVVFGPLSATLMSASNWSRVDNINYGSGVGPTFPELVANVSEVLQVAQLSYISIPSPGGSSNINSSTFLNVSQIANRLLCSPGSDITAAVMIHGTNTLAETAFGVDLTFQCNKPFIVTAAMRPDTYLSPDGRANFYQAVAAAVSPDTVGRGGLISLNDRLTSIFYSTKLDANTPDTFKSLEQGNVGVFLAGQPYYYFDAALPTGRPYFDISTTTVLPSVITLYGHQGFDASLMYAAVANGAKGLVILGAGAASLSSTATAAATDLYARGIPVVAAPRPITGAGVPGITPGPVIKSGYVGGDQARVMLQLAINAGYSLDQIRDLFEAPLRKAVYGPWANQLFYGIVSNPDHIF
;
A
#
# COMPACT_ATOMS: atom_id res chain seq x y z
N MET A 1 13.18 -51.41 -19.87
CA MET A 1 13.77 -50.93 -21.10
C MET A 1 13.53 -49.44 -21.22
N TYR A 2 14.59 -48.67 -21.11
CA TYR A 2 14.77 -47.22 -21.30
C TYR A 2 13.84 -46.25 -20.56
N ALA A 3 14.27 -45.91 -19.33
CA ALA A 3 13.94 -44.67 -18.67
C ALA A 3 14.73 -43.51 -19.36
N ARG A 4 14.06 -42.43 -19.79
CA ARG A 4 14.70 -41.18 -20.18
C ARG A 4 14.47 -40.16 -19.04
N LEU A 5 15.54 -39.87 -18.31
CA LEU A 5 15.64 -38.71 -17.45
C LEU A 5 15.61 -37.44 -18.34
N VAL A 6 14.62 -36.59 -18.11
CA VAL A 6 14.65 -35.20 -18.61
C VAL A 6 15.07 -34.30 -17.44
N ALA A 7 16.31 -33.88 -17.47
CA ALA A 7 16.81 -32.85 -16.57
C ALA A 7 16.30 -31.49 -17.05
N ALA A 8 15.40 -30.88 -16.28
CA ALA A 8 14.99 -29.49 -16.48
C ALA A 8 16.07 -28.58 -15.92
N VAL A 9 16.82 -27.93 -16.80
CA VAL A 9 17.73 -26.85 -16.46
C VAL A 9 16.90 -25.58 -16.23
N CYS A 10 16.71 -25.20 -14.97
CA CYS A 10 16.21 -23.86 -14.62
C CYS A 10 17.29 -22.83 -14.91
N LEU A 11 17.21 -22.19 -16.06
CA LEU A 11 17.93 -20.93 -16.33
C LEU A 11 17.24 -19.81 -15.54
N ALA A 12 17.81 -19.44 -14.40
CA ALA A 12 17.50 -18.19 -13.72
C ALA A 12 18.02 -17.04 -14.60
N ALA A 13 17.12 -16.40 -15.32
CA ALA A 13 17.39 -15.13 -15.98
C ALA A 13 17.54 -14.06 -14.89
N GLY A 14 18.75 -13.83 -14.41
CA GLY A 14 19.11 -12.66 -13.64
C GLY A 14 18.98 -11.43 -14.53
N ALA A 15 17.92 -10.66 -14.35
CA ALA A 15 17.86 -9.32 -14.91
C ALA A 15 18.89 -8.46 -14.18
N LEU A 16 20.04 -8.28 -14.79
CA LEU A 16 21.02 -7.25 -14.42
C LEU A 16 20.32 -5.90 -14.55
N ALA A 17 20.05 -5.25 -13.41
CA ALA A 17 19.67 -3.84 -13.37
C ALA A 17 20.87 -3.06 -13.95
N ALA A 18 20.72 -2.52 -15.15
CA ALA A 18 21.68 -1.59 -15.70
C ALA A 18 21.80 -0.38 -14.76
N PRO A 19 23.02 0.16 -14.51
CA PRO A 19 23.17 1.40 -13.77
C PRO A 19 22.48 2.51 -14.57
N LEU A 20 21.42 3.08 -13.97
CA LEU A 20 20.66 4.17 -14.58
C LEU A 20 21.56 5.41 -14.63
N GLY A 21 22.10 5.69 -15.83
CA GLY A 21 22.76 6.95 -16.15
C GLY A 21 21.81 8.12 -15.95
N GLY A 22 22.33 9.36 -15.92
CA GLY A 22 21.73 10.64 -15.57
C GLY A 22 20.22 10.86 -15.81
N PRO A 23 19.65 12.02 -15.52
CA PRO A 23 18.20 12.24 -15.61
C PRO A 23 17.71 11.89 -17.02
N ALA A 24 16.96 10.78 -17.14
CA ALA A 24 16.35 10.40 -18.40
C ALA A 24 15.44 11.57 -18.83
N THR A 25 15.67 12.08 -20.05
CA THR A 25 14.75 13.02 -20.67
C THR A 25 13.40 12.31 -20.81
N LEU A 26 12.38 12.81 -20.09
CA LEU A 26 11.03 12.27 -20.20
C LEU A 26 10.34 12.89 -21.40
N ASP A 27 9.75 12.04 -22.24
CA ASP A 27 8.88 12.49 -23.32
C ASP A 27 7.47 12.76 -22.75
N TYR A 28 6.92 13.94 -23.07
CA TYR A 28 5.60 14.35 -22.60
C TYR A 28 4.58 14.40 -23.73
N ILE A 29 3.44 13.75 -23.52
CA ILE A 29 2.22 14.00 -24.31
C ILE A 29 1.61 15.27 -23.75
N SER A 30 1.47 16.32 -24.57
CA SER A 30 1.02 17.62 -24.12
C SER A 30 0.28 18.36 -25.22
N SER A 31 -0.75 19.13 -24.86
CA SER A 31 -1.41 20.12 -25.69
C SER A 31 -0.87 21.55 -25.43
N ASN A 32 -0.24 21.75 -24.27
CA ASN A 32 0.28 23.04 -23.81
C ASN A 32 1.48 22.85 -22.87
N ALA A 33 2.63 23.34 -23.28
CA ALA A 33 3.89 23.20 -22.52
C ALA A 33 3.94 24.02 -21.20
N SER A 34 2.96 24.88 -20.93
CA SER A 34 2.86 25.61 -19.66
C SER A 34 2.14 24.83 -18.55
N LEU A 35 1.50 23.71 -18.88
CA LEU A 35 0.78 22.90 -17.91
C LEU A 35 1.75 22.16 -16.95
N PRO A 36 1.29 21.80 -15.75
CA PRO A 36 2.05 20.99 -14.81
C PRO A 36 2.48 19.64 -15.43
N LYS A 37 3.67 19.19 -15.09
CA LYS A 37 4.23 17.91 -15.52
C LYS A 37 3.85 16.81 -14.54
N VAL A 38 3.26 15.73 -15.06
CA VAL A 38 2.87 14.55 -14.27
C VAL A 38 3.50 13.30 -14.87
N VAL A 39 4.15 12.50 -14.03
CA VAL A 39 4.67 11.19 -14.41
C VAL A 39 3.64 10.12 -14.05
N VAL A 40 3.28 9.29 -15.03
CA VAL A 40 2.35 8.17 -14.85
C VAL A 40 3.12 6.85 -14.84
N PHE A 41 3.00 6.10 -13.76
CA PHE A 41 3.56 4.76 -13.61
C PHE A 41 2.50 3.71 -13.93
N GLY A 42 2.84 2.70 -14.73
CA GLY A 42 1.90 1.62 -15.02
C GLY A 42 2.34 0.71 -16.17
N PRO A 43 1.49 -0.24 -16.60
CA PRO A 43 0.09 -0.43 -16.17
C PRO A 43 -0.08 -1.26 -14.88
N LEU A 44 0.97 -1.83 -14.29
CA LEU A 44 0.92 -2.67 -13.08
C LEU A 44 -0.26 -3.66 -13.08
N SER A 45 -0.48 -4.32 -14.24
CA SER A 45 -1.60 -5.23 -14.50
C SER A 45 -2.99 -4.62 -14.22
N ALA A 46 -3.17 -3.35 -14.55
CA ALA A 46 -4.39 -2.61 -14.26
C ALA A 46 -5.55 -2.99 -15.17
N THR A 47 -6.71 -3.25 -14.58
CA THR A 47 -7.99 -3.44 -15.27
C THR A 47 -8.36 -2.25 -16.16
N LEU A 48 -7.97 -1.05 -15.76
CA LEU A 48 -8.14 0.21 -16.50
C LEU A 48 -7.56 0.14 -17.94
N MET A 49 -6.47 -0.62 -18.13
CA MET A 49 -5.83 -0.82 -19.42
C MET A 49 -6.03 -2.27 -19.92
N SER A 50 -7.16 -2.89 -19.60
CA SER A 50 -7.51 -4.23 -20.03
C SER A 50 -8.83 -4.27 -20.81
N ALA A 51 -9.07 -5.37 -21.52
CA ALA A 51 -10.26 -5.59 -22.31
C ALA A 51 -10.79 -7.00 -22.14
N SER A 52 -12.11 -7.18 -22.38
CA SER A 52 -12.74 -8.49 -22.51
C SER A 52 -13.17 -8.71 -23.95
N ASN A 53 -12.93 -9.91 -24.47
CA ASN A 53 -13.42 -10.35 -25.79
C ASN A 53 -14.82 -10.99 -25.73
N TRP A 54 -15.38 -11.17 -24.52
CA TRP A 54 -16.61 -11.94 -24.33
C TRP A 54 -17.87 -11.09 -24.46
N SER A 55 -17.99 -10.05 -23.65
CA SER A 55 -19.18 -9.22 -23.62
C SER A 55 -18.88 -7.87 -22.98
N ARG A 56 -19.65 -6.85 -23.37
CA ARG A 56 -19.57 -5.51 -22.76
C ARG A 56 -20.11 -5.45 -21.33
N VAL A 57 -20.68 -6.53 -20.81
CA VAL A 57 -21.08 -6.67 -19.39
C VAL A 57 -20.22 -7.66 -18.63
N ASP A 58 -19.13 -8.16 -19.25
CA ASP A 58 -18.19 -9.06 -18.61
C ASP A 58 -17.09 -8.27 -17.90
N ASN A 59 -17.07 -8.37 -16.59
CA ASN A 59 -16.02 -7.84 -15.72
C ASN A 59 -15.20 -8.94 -15.02
N ILE A 60 -15.28 -10.17 -15.53
CA ILE A 60 -14.55 -11.34 -14.98
C ILE A 60 -13.39 -11.71 -15.89
N ASN A 61 -13.63 -11.87 -17.21
CA ASN A 61 -12.64 -12.31 -18.19
C ASN A 61 -11.92 -11.13 -18.88
N TYR A 62 -11.62 -10.08 -18.14
CA TYR A 62 -11.05 -8.83 -18.67
C TYR A 62 -9.58 -8.93 -19.14
N GLY A 63 -8.92 -10.05 -18.93
CA GLY A 63 -7.61 -10.34 -19.55
C GLY A 63 -7.66 -11.05 -20.88
N SER A 64 -8.86 -11.32 -21.44
CA SER A 64 -9.03 -12.05 -22.71
C SER A 64 -8.83 -11.20 -23.96
N GLY A 65 -8.90 -9.87 -23.84
CA GLY A 65 -8.73 -8.92 -24.93
C GLY A 65 -7.49 -8.04 -24.78
N VAL A 66 -7.16 -7.32 -25.85
CA VAL A 66 -6.09 -6.33 -25.85
C VAL A 66 -6.67 -4.99 -25.41
N GLY A 67 -6.25 -4.52 -24.23
CA GLY A 67 -6.63 -3.20 -23.72
C GLY A 67 -5.87 -2.06 -24.37
N PRO A 68 -6.25 -0.81 -24.08
CA PRO A 68 -5.59 0.35 -24.67
C PRO A 68 -4.12 0.45 -24.21
N THR A 69 -3.26 0.88 -25.10
CA THR A 69 -1.94 1.41 -24.77
C THR A 69 -2.07 2.75 -24.01
N PHE A 70 -0.99 3.24 -23.40
CA PHE A 70 -1.06 4.52 -22.70
C PHE A 70 -1.42 5.70 -23.63
N PRO A 71 -0.87 5.85 -24.84
CA PRO A 71 -1.32 6.87 -25.79
C PRO A 71 -2.81 6.75 -26.16
N GLU A 72 -3.33 5.53 -26.34
CA GLU A 72 -4.75 5.31 -26.61
C GLU A 72 -5.63 5.64 -25.41
N LEU A 73 -5.19 5.32 -24.19
CA LEU A 73 -5.86 5.76 -22.97
C LEU A 73 -5.96 7.28 -22.91
N VAL A 74 -4.85 7.99 -23.15
CA VAL A 74 -4.82 9.46 -23.19
C VAL A 74 -5.73 10.00 -24.30
N ALA A 75 -5.76 9.37 -25.47
CA ALA A 75 -6.66 9.76 -26.56
C ALA A 75 -8.14 9.55 -26.21
N ASN A 76 -8.45 8.47 -25.47
CA ASN A 76 -9.81 8.17 -24.99
C ASN A 76 -10.28 9.10 -23.85
N VAL A 77 -9.34 9.81 -23.20
CA VAL A 77 -9.58 10.74 -22.07
C VAL A 77 -8.77 12.02 -22.33
N SER A 78 -8.96 12.63 -23.52
CA SER A 78 -8.15 13.76 -23.98
C SER A 78 -8.22 14.99 -23.07
N GLU A 79 -9.23 15.07 -22.21
CA GLU A 79 -9.42 16.10 -21.19
C GLU A 79 -8.24 16.18 -20.22
N VAL A 80 -7.49 15.09 -19.99
CA VAL A 80 -6.28 15.12 -19.16
C VAL A 80 -5.21 16.06 -19.70
N LEU A 81 -5.17 16.26 -21.03
CA LEU A 81 -4.23 17.17 -21.68
C LEU A 81 -4.62 18.65 -21.54
N GLN A 82 -5.79 18.95 -20.97
CA GLN A 82 -6.19 20.31 -20.61
C GLN A 82 -5.67 20.71 -19.24
N VAL A 83 -5.25 19.76 -18.42
CA VAL A 83 -4.83 19.97 -17.03
C VAL A 83 -3.36 19.60 -16.76
N ALA A 84 -2.74 18.73 -17.57
CA ALA A 84 -1.37 18.26 -17.36
C ALA A 84 -0.63 17.92 -18.66
N GLN A 85 0.71 17.95 -18.60
CA GLN A 85 1.60 17.26 -19.50
C GLN A 85 1.89 15.87 -18.92
N LEU A 86 1.72 14.80 -19.68
CA LEU A 86 1.84 13.43 -19.19
C LEU A 86 3.05 12.72 -19.75
N SER A 87 3.90 12.18 -18.90
CA SER A 87 4.95 11.23 -19.28
C SER A 87 4.65 9.87 -18.69
N TYR A 88 5.03 8.79 -19.38
CA TYR A 88 4.70 7.42 -18.96
C TYR A 88 5.94 6.59 -18.68
N ILE A 89 5.95 5.94 -17.55
CA ILE A 89 6.98 4.96 -17.16
C ILE A 89 6.31 3.60 -17.05
N SER A 90 6.69 2.71 -17.98
CA SER A 90 6.19 1.34 -17.97
C SER A 90 6.78 0.56 -16.81
N ILE A 91 5.90 0.01 -15.98
CA ILE A 91 6.24 -0.92 -14.89
C ILE A 91 5.55 -2.24 -15.21
N PRO A 92 6.20 -3.16 -15.90
CA PRO A 92 5.61 -4.42 -16.30
C PRO A 92 5.28 -5.29 -15.09
N SER A 93 4.13 -5.95 -15.15
CA SER A 93 3.66 -6.84 -14.09
C SER A 93 2.86 -7.99 -14.74
N PRO A 94 3.57 -9.01 -15.22
CA PRO A 94 2.93 -10.13 -15.91
C PRO A 94 2.05 -10.96 -14.97
N GLY A 95 0.92 -11.43 -15.50
CA GLY A 95 0.05 -12.40 -14.81
C GLY A 95 -0.91 -11.80 -13.78
N GLY A 96 -1.21 -10.51 -13.86
CA GLY A 96 -2.18 -9.84 -12.98
C GLY A 96 -1.56 -9.27 -11.71
N SER A 97 -2.29 -8.35 -11.06
CA SER A 97 -1.79 -7.66 -9.86
C SER A 97 -1.63 -8.57 -8.64
N SER A 98 -2.21 -9.76 -8.65
CA SER A 98 -1.96 -10.79 -7.62
C SER A 98 -0.51 -11.30 -7.60
N ASN A 99 0.23 -11.12 -8.70
CA ASN A 99 1.64 -11.53 -8.80
C ASN A 99 2.62 -10.40 -8.49
N ILE A 100 2.12 -9.20 -8.17
CA ILE A 100 2.96 -8.07 -7.74
C ILE A 100 3.53 -8.39 -6.35
N ASN A 101 4.79 -8.03 -6.15
CA ASN A 101 5.50 -8.22 -4.90
C ASN A 101 6.17 -6.91 -4.44
N SER A 102 6.82 -6.96 -3.29
CA SER A 102 7.42 -5.78 -2.68
C SER A 102 8.52 -5.11 -3.52
N SER A 103 9.16 -5.82 -4.46
CA SER A 103 10.15 -5.21 -5.36
C SER A 103 9.49 -4.19 -6.32
N THR A 104 8.20 -4.34 -6.58
CA THR A 104 7.45 -3.43 -7.46
C THR A 104 7.31 -2.05 -6.82
N PHE A 105 6.83 -1.97 -5.57
CA PHE A 105 6.71 -0.66 -4.92
C PHE A 105 8.10 -0.05 -4.66
N LEU A 106 9.08 -0.87 -4.32
CA LEU A 106 10.47 -0.44 -4.16
C LEU A 106 10.98 0.26 -5.42
N ASN A 107 10.80 -0.37 -6.59
CA ASN A 107 11.19 0.18 -7.87
C ASN A 107 10.45 1.49 -8.21
N VAL A 108 9.12 1.50 -8.05
CA VAL A 108 8.30 2.72 -8.27
C VAL A 108 8.76 3.85 -7.37
N SER A 109 8.95 3.59 -6.07
CA SER A 109 9.39 4.60 -5.10
C SER A 109 10.77 5.16 -5.42
N GLN A 110 11.74 4.31 -5.76
CA GLN A 110 13.07 4.75 -6.11
C GLN A 110 13.09 5.60 -7.38
N ILE A 111 12.30 5.23 -8.40
CA ILE A 111 12.16 6.05 -9.61
C ILE A 111 11.46 7.36 -9.28
N ALA A 112 10.34 7.32 -8.54
CA ALA A 112 9.59 8.51 -8.17
C ALA A 112 10.45 9.50 -7.36
N ASN A 113 11.20 9.01 -6.37
CA ASN A 113 12.10 9.84 -5.56
C ASN A 113 13.18 10.52 -6.42
N ARG A 114 13.80 9.79 -7.36
CA ARG A 114 14.79 10.38 -8.27
C ARG A 114 14.18 11.43 -9.19
N LEU A 115 12.99 11.19 -9.73
CA LEU A 115 12.38 12.09 -10.70
C LEU A 115 11.72 13.30 -10.05
N LEU A 116 10.95 13.09 -8.99
CA LEU A 116 10.13 14.14 -8.38
C LEU A 116 10.85 14.88 -7.27
N CYS A 117 11.61 14.15 -6.45
CA CYS A 117 12.14 14.70 -5.20
C CYS A 117 13.61 15.20 -5.32
N SER A 118 14.25 15.04 -6.48
CA SER A 118 15.58 15.60 -6.72
C SER A 118 15.53 17.13 -6.74
N PRO A 119 16.57 17.81 -6.23
CA PRO A 119 16.67 19.26 -6.29
C PRO A 119 16.52 19.77 -7.73
N GLY A 120 15.67 20.79 -7.92
CA GLY A 120 15.40 21.38 -9.23
C GLY A 120 14.44 20.61 -10.13
N SER A 121 13.84 19.50 -9.66
CA SER A 121 12.80 18.81 -10.43
C SER A 121 11.59 19.70 -10.69
N ASP A 122 11.24 19.88 -11.95
CA ASP A 122 10.06 20.61 -12.42
C ASP A 122 8.80 19.70 -12.59
N ILE A 123 8.91 18.42 -12.22
CA ILE A 123 7.79 17.49 -12.20
C ILE A 123 6.91 17.82 -11.00
N THR A 124 5.62 18.06 -11.26
CA THR A 124 4.65 18.48 -10.23
C THR A 124 4.19 17.32 -9.37
N ALA A 125 3.86 16.17 -9.99
CA ALA A 125 3.23 15.06 -9.31
C ALA A 125 3.45 13.73 -10.01
N ALA A 126 3.06 12.64 -9.34
CA ALA A 126 2.97 11.30 -9.93
C ALA A 126 1.56 10.73 -9.83
N VAL A 127 1.19 9.93 -10.84
CA VAL A 127 0.02 9.06 -10.84
C VAL A 127 0.48 7.63 -11.04
N MET A 128 -0.03 6.68 -10.27
CA MET A 128 0.22 5.25 -10.46
C MET A 128 -1.07 4.54 -10.86
N ILE A 129 -1.04 3.88 -12.03
CA ILE A 129 -2.13 3.04 -12.53
C ILE A 129 -1.84 1.59 -12.10
N HIS A 130 -2.68 1.02 -11.24
CA HIS A 130 -2.44 -0.28 -10.61
C HIS A 130 -3.65 -1.21 -10.71
N GLY A 131 -3.43 -2.51 -10.76
CA GLY A 131 -4.51 -3.51 -10.64
C GLY A 131 -4.98 -3.64 -9.19
N THR A 132 -6.27 -3.85 -9.00
CA THR A 132 -6.94 -3.68 -7.69
C THR A 132 -6.61 -4.74 -6.63
N ASN A 133 -6.01 -5.90 -6.99
CA ASN A 133 -5.84 -7.00 -6.02
C ASN A 133 -4.82 -6.67 -4.91
N THR A 134 -3.70 -6.02 -5.26
CA THR A 134 -2.62 -5.66 -4.33
C THR A 134 -2.32 -4.16 -4.32
N LEU A 135 -3.25 -3.35 -4.82
CA LEU A 135 -3.09 -1.90 -4.88
C LEU A 135 -2.81 -1.30 -3.50
N ALA A 136 -3.57 -1.71 -2.48
CA ALA A 136 -3.43 -1.17 -1.12
C ALA A 136 -2.00 -1.39 -0.58
N GLU A 137 -1.42 -2.57 -0.79
CA GLU A 137 -0.07 -2.90 -0.34
C GLU A 137 1.01 -2.11 -1.08
N THR A 138 0.93 -2.09 -2.43
CA THR A 138 1.88 -1.36 -3.27
C THR A 138 1.81 0.14 -2.97
N ALA A 139 0.61 0.70 -2.92
CA ALA A 139 0.40 2.11 -2.61
C ALA A 139 0.94 2.49 -1.22
N PHE A 140 0.66 1.66 -0.21
CA PHE A 140 1.15 1.88 1.14
C PHE A 140 2.69 1.85 1.21
N GLY A 141 3.33 0.91 0.51
CA GLY A 141 4.79 0.85 0.42
C GLY A 141 5.38 2.11 -0.22
N VAL A 142 4.75 2.61 -1.30
CA VAL A 142 5.18 3.87 -1.92
C VAL A 142 4.95 5.05 -0.98
N ASP A 143 3.78 5.14 -0.32
CA ASP A 143 3.47 6.24 0.59
C ASP A 143 4.49 6.38 1.72
N LEU A 144 4.95 5.25 2.29
CA LEU A 144 5.93 5.25 3.39
C LEU A 144 7.37 5.51 2.95
N THR A 145 7.65 5.51 1.65
CA THR A 145 9.02 5.62 1.10
C THR A 145 9.17 6.77 0.12
N PHE A 146 8.12 7.51 -0.18
CA PHE A 146 8.16 8.71 -1.00
C PHE A 146 8.58 9.92 -0.15
N GLN A 147 9.70 10.57 -0.54
CA GLN A 147 10.44 11.44 0.36
C GLN A 147 10.10 12.93 0.27
N CYS A 148 9.24 13.35 -0.64
CA CYS A 148 8.87 14.77 -0.77
C CYS A 148 7.36 15.00 -0.72
N ASN A 149 6.94 16.26 -0.51
CA ASN A 149 5.53 16.62 -0.35
C ASN A 149 4.76 16.78 -1.67
N LYS A 150 5.34 16.35 -2.81
CA LYS A 150 4.63 16.37 -4.09
C LYS A 150 3.51 15.34 -4.09
N PRO A 151 2.37 15.60 -4.75
CA PRO A 151 1.27 14.64 -4.83
C PRO A 151 1.68 13.31 -5.46
N PHE A 152 1.28 12.21 -4.84
CA PHE A 152 1.36 10.85 -5.38
C PHE A 152 -0.03 10.24 -5.33
N ILE A 153 -0.66 10.08 -6.50
CA ILE A 153 -2.03 9.58 -6.61
C ILE A 153 -2.02 8.17 -7.21
N VAL A 154 -2.75 7.26 -6.58
CA VAL A 154 -2.94 5.90 -7.10
C VAL A 154 -4.35 5.74 -7.62
N THR A 155 -4.49 5.14 -8.79
CA THR A 155 -5.78 4.88 -9.41
C THR A 155 -5.86 3.49 -10.00
N ALA A 156 -7.08 3.02 -10.23
CA ALA A 156 -7.38 1.71 -10.78
C ALA A 156 -8.75 1.70 -11.48
N ALA A 157 -9.19 0.51 -11.88
CA ALA A 157 -10.57 0.26 -12.31
C ALA A 157 -11.02 -1.13 -11.88
N MET A 158 -12.33 -1.29 -11.66
CA MET A 158 -12.97 -2.57 -11.41
C MET A 158 -13.59 -3.16 -12.68
N ARG A 159 -13.78 -2.35 -13.72
CA ARG A 159 -14.36 -2.72 -15.00
C ARG A 159 -13.34 -2.50 -16.11
N PRO A 160 -13.19 -3.46 -17.07
CA PRO A 160 -12.30 -3.28 -18.19
C PRO A 160 -12.75 -2.15 -19.12
N ASP A 161 -11.85 -1.62 -19.96
CA ASP A 161 -12.16 -0.50 -20.86
C ASP A 161 -13.28 -0.83 -21.86
N THR A 162 -13.47 -2.10 -22.18
CA THR A 162 -14.56 -2.58 -23.06
C THR A 162 -15.91 -2.71 -22.36
N TYR A 163 -16.00 -2.51 -21.05
CA TYR A 163 -17.27 -2.64 -20.32
C TYR A 163 -18.29 -1.59 -20.79
N LEU A 164 -19.58 -1.86 -20.58
CA LEU A 164 -20.67 -0.95 -20.97
C LEU A 164 -20.53 0.45 -20.35
N SER A 165 -20.10 0.51 -19.10
CA SER A 165 -19.73 1.75 -18.39
C SER A 165 -18.40 1.53 -17.65
N PRO A 166 -17.26 1.67 -18.33
CA PRO A 166 -15.96 1.48 -17.69
C PRO A 166 -15.71 2.62 -16.70
N ASP A 167 -15.26 2.28 -15.48
CA ASP A 167 -14.94 3.28 -14.45
C ASP A 167 -13.53 3.87 -14.62
N GLY A 168 -12.64 3.18 -15.34
CA GLY A 168 -11.24 3.53 -15.45
C GLY A 168 -10.95 4.89 -16.07
N ARG A 169 -11.72 5.31 -17.07
CA ARG A 169 -11.52 6.59 -17.77
C ARG A 169 -11.75 7.78 -16.84
N ALA A 170 -12.87 7.77 -16.09
CA ALA A 170 -13.16 8.78 -15.10
C ALA A 170 -12.14 8.77 -13.96
N ASN A 171 -11.80 7.59 -13.44
CA ASN A 171 -10.81 7.43 -12.38
C ASN A 171 -9.42 7.97 -12.80
N PHE A 172 -9.00 7.75 -14.06
CA PHE A 172 -7.74 8.26 -14.58
C PHE A 172 -7.72 9.79 -14.69
N TYR A 173 -8.79 10.38 -15.27
CA TYR A 173 -8.91 11.83 -15.33
C TYR A 173 -8.84 12.45 -13.92
N GLN A 174 -9.63 11.93 -13.01
CA GLN A 174 -9.71 12.39 -11.61
C GLN A 174 -8.36 12.28 -10.89
N ALA A 175 -7.62 11.19 -11.12
CA ALA A 175 -6.30 11.03 -10.54
C ALA A 175 -5.32 12.09 -11.04
N VAL A 176 -5.35 12.41 -12.34
CA VAL A 176 -4.52 13.49 -12.92
C VAL A 176 -4.96 14.87 -12.38
N ALA A 177 -6.26 15.14 -12.33
CA ALA A 177 -6.79 16.39 -11.79
C ALA A 177 -6.41 16.61 -10.32
N ALA A 178 -6.52 15.55 -9.49
CA ALA A 178 -6.04 15.59 -8.11
C ALA A 178 -4.54 15.80 -8.01
N ALA A 179 -3.75 15.14 -8.88
CA ALA A 179 -2.30 15.23 -8.88
C ALA A 179 -1.79 16.67 -9.12
N VAL A 180 -2.50 17.46 -9.94
CA VAL A 180 -2.10 18.84 -10.24
C VAL A 180 -2.77 19.89 -9.36
N SER A 181 -3.70 19.50 -8.49
CA SER A 181 -4.35 20.39 -7.56
C SER A 181 -3.38 20.83 -6.45
N PRO A 182 -3.22 22.14 -6.19
CA PRO A 182 -2.39 22.63 -5.10
C PRO A 182 -2.89 22.14 -3.73
N ASP A 183 -4.19 21.93 -3.58
CA ASP A 183 -4.80 21.46 -2.33
C ASP A 183 -4.45 20.01 -2.00
N THR A 184 -3.83 19.26 -2.91
CA THR A 184 -3.36 17.89 -2.69
C THR A 184 -2.01 17.85 -1.97
N VAL A 185 -1.23 18.91 -2.05
CA VAL A 185 0.11 18.97 -1.46
C VAL A 185 0.05 18.78 0.06
N GLY A 186 0.93 17.94 0.61
CA GLY A 186 1.03 17.73 2.05
C GLY A 186 0.03 16.75 2.66
N ARG A 187 -0.76 16.02 1.83
CA ARG A 187 -1.74 15.03 2.31
C ARG A 187 -1.20 13.60 2.39
N GLY A 188 0.06 13.37 1.98
CA GLY A 188 0.58 12.02 1.73
C GLY A 188 0.01 11.44 0.44
N GLY A 189 0.19 10.14 0.24
CA GLY A 189 -0.35 9.46 -0.92
C GLY A 189 -1.87 9.26 -0.81
N LEU A 190 -2.57 9.39 -1.95
CA LEU A 190 -4.03 9.25 -2.02
C LEU A 190 -4.42 8.20 -3.06
N ILE A 191 -5.52 7.48 -2.80
CA ILE A 191 -6.23 6.68 -3.79
C ILE A 191 -7.37 7.51 -4.36
N SER A 192 -7.41 7.64 -5.69
CA SER A 192 -8.49 8.26 -6.46
C SER A 192 -9.25 7.18 -7.20
N LEU A 193 -10.47 6.87 -6.76
CA LEU A 193 -11.31 5.86 -7.36
C LEU A 193 -12.78 6.09 -7.01
N ASN A 194 -13.66 5.88 -8.01
CA ASN A 194 -15.13 5.98 -7.83
C ASN A 194 -15.57 7.32 -7.20
N ASP A 195 -15.10 8.44 -7.77
CA ASP A 195 -15.37 9.83 -7.34
C ASP A 195 -14.89 10.17 -5.93
N ARG A 196 -14.02 9.38 -5.33
CA ARG A 196 -13.54 9.58 -3.96
C ARG A 196 -12.02 9.69 -3.90
N LEU A 197 -11.56 10.48 -2.94
CA LEU A 197 -10.16 10.56 -2.52
C LEU A 197 -10.04 10.01 -1.11
N THR A 198 -9.21 9.00 -0.93
CA THR A 198 -8.94 8.37 0.37
C THR A 198 -7.45 8.35 0.66
N SER A 199 -7.08 8.43 1.94
CA SER A 199 -5.67 8.25 2.34
C SER A 199 -5.21 6.82 2.07
N ILE A 200 -4.09 6.66 1.40
CA ILE A 200 -3.45 5.35 1.20
C ILE A 200 -3.22 4.64 2.53
N PHE A 201 -2.86 5.39 3.56
CA PHE A 201 -2.46 4.84 4.86
C PHE A 201 -3.56 3.99 5.52
N TYR A 202 -4.83 4.34 5.30
CA TYR A 202 -5.99 3.65 5.91
C TYR A 202 -6.88 2.92 4.90
N SER A 203 -6.62 3.07 3.60
CA SER A 203 -7.50 2.50 2.58
C SER A 203 -7.22 1.03 2.34
N THR A 204 -8.29 0.26 2.22
CA THR A 204 -8.22 -1.15 1.82
C THR A 204 -9.33 -1.49 0.82
N LYS A 205 -9.16 -2.61 0.10
CA LYS A 205 -10.15 -3.14 -0.82
C LYS A 205 -11.24 -3.87 -0.03
N LEU A 206 -12.46 -3.33 -0.03
CA LEU A 206 -13.59 -3.87 0.74
C LEU A 206 -14.56 -4.68 -0.10
N ASP A 207 -14.68 -4.35 -1.39
CA ASP A 207 -15.56 -5.06 -2.31
C ASP A 207 -14.74 -5.74 -3.41
N ALA A 208 -15.05 -7.00 -3.67
CA ALA A 208 -14.35 -7.80 -4.67
C ALA A 208 -14.75 -7.48 -6.11
N ASN A 209 -15.94 -6.91 -6.35
CA ASN A 209 -16.59 -6.90 -7.67
C ASN A 209 -17.05 -5.52 -8.15
N THR A 210 -17.41 -4.61 -7.24
CA THR A 210 -18.01 -3.32 -7.60
C THR A 210 -16.99 -2.17 -7.62
N PRO A 211 -17.24 -1.07 -8.35
CA PRO A 211 -16.36 0.12 -8.32
C PRO A 211 -16.25 0.76 -6.92
N ASP A 212 -17.24 0.63 -6.06
CA ASP A 212 -17.26 1.19 -4.70
C ASP A 212 -16.43 0.34 -3.73
N THR A 213 -15.15 0.16 -4.02
CA THR A 213 -14.31 -0.87 -3.41
C THR A 213 -13.22 -0.38 -2.45
N PHE A 214 -12.48 0.69 -2.75
CA PHE A 214 -11.41 1.19 -1.86
C PHE A 214 -11.97 2.23 -0.89
N LYS A 215 -11.85 1.94 0.40
CA LYS A 215 -12.40 2.80 1.47
C LYS A 215 -11.49 2.83 2.70
N SER A 216 -11.53 3.97 3.39
CA SER A 216 -11.09 4.14 4.78
C SER A 216 -12.35 4.23 5.63
N LEU A 217 -12.83 3.11 6.17
CA LEU A 217 -14.18 3.02 6.76
C LEU A 217 -14.38 3.92 7.98
N GLU A 218 -13.39 4.04 8.86
CA GLU A 218 -13.48 4.82 10.09
C GLU A 218 -12.96 6.24 9.92
N GLN A 219 -11.89 6.41 9.11
CA GLN A 219 -11.26 7.71 8.89
C GLN A 219 -11.98 8.52 7.81
N GLY A 220 -12.77 7.84 6.97
CA GLY A 220 -13.56 8.46 5.91
C GLY A 220 -12.77 8.82 4.67
N ASN A 221 -13.46 9.44 3.72
CA ASN A 221 -12.84 10.01 2.54
C ASN A 221 -12.22 11.36 2.90
N VAL A 222 -11.08 11.70 2.31
CA VAL A 222 -10.46 13.02 2.48
C VAL A 222 -11.03 14.05 1.51
N GLY A 223 -11.68 13.57 0.43
CA GLY A 223 -12.29 14.43 -0.58
C GLY A 223 -13.19 13.67 -1.56
N VAL A 224 -13.77 14.43 -2.48
CA VAL A 224 -14.71 13.98 -3.51
C VAL A 224 -14.43 14.74 -4.80
N PHE A 225 -14.85 14.21 -5.94
CA PHE A 225 -14.83 14.93 -7.20
C PHE A 225 -16.21 15.52 -7.51
N LEU A 226 -16.21 16.80 -7.85
CA LEU A 226 -17.38 17.55 -8.30
C LEU A 226 -17.05 18.18 -9.67
N ALA A 227 -17.80 17.83 -10.69
CA ALA A 227 -17.50 18.23 -12.07
C ALA A 227 -16.05 17.96 -12.50
N GLY A 228 -15.50 16.82 -12.05
CA GLY A 228 -14.12 16.40 -12.34
C GLY A 228 -13.03 17.12 -11.54
N GLN A 229 -13.38 18.04 -10.65
CA GLN A 229 -12.44 18.78 -9.81
C GLN A 229 -12.41 18.19 -8.39
N PRO A 230 -11.22 18.02 -7.77
CA PRO A 230 -11.13 17.55 -6.40
C PRO A 230 -11.63 18.62 -5.42
N TYR A 231 -12.46 18.22 -4.48
CA TYR A 231 -12.86 19.01 -3.32
C TYR A 231 -12.48 18.27 -2.05
N TYR A 232 -11.68 18.89 -1.21
CA TYR A 232 -11.22 18.30 0.05
C TYR A 232 -12.06 18.77 1.22
N TYR A 233 -12.42 17.85 2.12
CA TYR A 233 -13.26 18.13 3.29
C TYR A 233 -12.48 18.78 4.44
N PHE A 234 -11.15 18.62 4.46
CA PHE A 234 -10.26 19.05 5.54
C PHE A 234 -9.01 19.70 4.95
N ASP A 235 -8.35 20.51 5.75
CA ASP A 235 -7.01 21.00 5.44
C ASP A 235 -6.00 19.85 5.28
N ALA A 236 -4.87 20.12 4.64
CA ALA A 236 -3.85 19.11 4.43
C ALA A 236 -3.25 18.65 5.75
N ALA A 237 -3.30 17.34 6.00
CA ALA A 237 -2.70 16.70 7.14
C ALA A 237 -2.24 15.29 6.77
N LEU A 238 -1.16 14.83 7.41
CA LEU A 238 -0.69 13.45 7.31
C LEU A 238 -1.39 12.57 8.36
N PRO A 239 -1.57 11.27 8.08
CA PRO A 239 -2.04 10.31 9.06
C PRO A 239 -1.16 10.29 10.32
N THR A 240 -1.80 10.20 11.50
CA THR A 240 -1.09 10.10 12.77
C THR A 240 -0.22 8.85 12.82
N GLY A 241 1.06 9.03 13.14
CA GLY A 241 2.02 7.93 13.23
C GLY A 241 2.53 7.40 11.88
N ARG A 242 2.23 8.08 10.76
CA ARG A 242 2.80 7.73 9.46
C ARG A 242 4.32 7.92 9.47
N PRO A 243 5.11 6.84 9.31
CA PRO A 243 6.56 6.92 9.23
C PRO A 243 7.04 7.26 7.83
N TYR A 244 8.32 7.57 7.73
CA TYR A 244 9.07 7.57 6.47
C TYR A 244 10.25 6.61 6.58
N PHE A 245 10.49 5.83 5.52
CA PHE A 245 11.63 4.92 5.41
C PHE A 245 12.49 5.28 4.19
N ASP A 246 13.77 5.51 4.42
CA ASP A 246 14.73 5.64 3.33
C ASP A 246 15.05 4.27 2.72
N ILE A 247 14.81 4.15 1.42
CA ILE A 247 15.05 2.94 0.64
C ILE A 247 16.05 3.17 -0.50
N SER A 248 16.80 4.27 -0.45
CA SER A 248 17.69 4.69 -1.56
C SER A 248 18.73 3.63 -1.93
N THR A 249 19.17 2.84 -0.95
CA THR A 249 20.16 1.75 -1.13
C THR A 249 19.54 0.35 -1.06
N THR A 250 18.24 0.23 -0.84
CA THR A 250 17.58 -1.07 -0.69
C THR A 250 17.42 -1.76 -2.04
N THR A 251 17.90 -2.99 -2.14
CA THR A 251 17.73 -3.82 -3.35
C THR A 251 16.68 -4.91 -3.19
N VAL A 252 16.56 -5.47 -1.98
CA VAL A 252 15.61 -6.53 -1.64
C VAL A 252 15.09 -6.28 -0.23
N LEU A 253 13.79 -6.41 -0.05
CA LEU A 253 13.16 -6.32 1.27
C LEU A 253 13.14 -7.70 1.97
N PRO A 254 13.23 -7.73 3.31
CA PRO A 254 13.14 -8.96 4.08
C PRO A 254 11.78 -9.63 3.92
N SER A 255 11.73 -10.96 4.05
CA SER A 255 10.48 -11.70 4.03
C SER A 255 9.69 -11.46 5.33
N VAL A 256 8.45 -11.02 5.20
CA VAL A 256 7.46 -10.94 6.29
C VAL A 256 6.21 -11.67 5.82
N ILE A 257 5.73 -12.61 6.62
CA ILE A 257 4.60 -13.49 6.29
C ILE A 257 3.38 -13.10 7.13
N THR A 258 2.23 -12.99 6.47
CA THR A 258 0.93 -12.83 7.15
C THR A 258 0.27 -14.19 7.32
N LEU A 259 -0.20 -14.50 8.53
CA LEU A 259 -0.96 -15.69 8.87
C LEU A 259 -2.35 -15.30 9.35
N TYR A 260 -3.35 -16.06 8.92
CA TYR A 260 -4.74 -15.84 9.29
C TYR A 260 -5.07 -16.61 10.56
N GLY A 261 -5.24 -15.91 11.69
CA GLY A 261 -5.65 -16.49 12.97
C GLY A 261 -7.15 -16.81 12.98
N HIS A 262 -7.47 -18.08 13.08
CA HIS A 262 -8.83 -18.62 13.14
C HIS A 262 -9.04 -19.52 14.37
N GLN A 263 -10.26 -20.00 14.59
CA GLN A 263 -10.53 -21.00 15.61
C GLN A 263 -9.72 -22.28 15.33
N GLY A 264 -8.94 -22.73 16.31
CA GLY A 264 -8.05 -23.90 16.14
C GLY A 264 -6.77 -23.58 15.34
N PHE A 265 -6.33 -22.30 15.30
CA PHE A 265 -5.08 -21.92 14.62
C PHE A 265 -3.90 -22.72 15.16
N ASP A 266 -3.17 -23.38 14.28
CA ASP A 266 -1.97 -24.13 14.61
C ASP A 266 -0.74 -23.20 14.66
N ALA A 267 -0.25 -22.94 15.88
CA ALA A 267 0.90 -22.06 16.10
C ALA A 267 2.21 -22.62 15.52
N SER A 268 2.29 -23.91 15.14
CA SER A 268 3.47 -24.47 14.45
C SER A 268 3.72 -23.81 13.11
N LEU A 269 2.70 -23.24 12.46
CA LEU A 269 2.81 -22.47 11.22
C LEU A 269 3.69 -21.20 11.39
N MET A 270 3.73 -20.62 12.59
CA MET A 270 4.60 -19.46 12.88
C MET A 270 6.08 -19.88 12.83
N TYR A 271 6.40 -21.03 13.41
CA TYR A 271 7.77 -21.58 13.35
C TYR A 271 8.14 -22.03 11.94
N ALA A 272 7.20 -22.65 11.21
CA ALA A 272 7.42 -23.05 9.83
C ALA A 272 7.70 -21.83 8.92
N ALA A 273 6.99 -20.72 9.09
CA ALA A 273 7.26 -19.49 8.35
C ALA A 273 8.68 -18.96 8.62
N VAL A 274 9.11 -18.95 9.89
CA VAL A 274 10.47 -18.52 10.26
C VAL A 274 11.52 -19.50 9.74
N ALA A 275 11.29 -20.81 9.82
CA ALA A 275 12.18 -21.81 9.26
C ALA A 275 12.34 -21.66 7.73
N ASN A 276 11.32 -21.17 7.04
CA ASN A 276 11.36 -20.81 5.62
C ASN A 276 11.91 -19.40 5.32
N GLY A 277 12.51 -18.75 6.30
CA GLY A 277 13.27 -17.51 6.12
C GLY A 277 12.51 -16.22 6.44
N ALA A 278 11.28 -16.26 6.97
CA ALA A 278 10.59 -15.07 7.43
C ALA A 278 11.37 -14.38 8.57
N LYS A 279 11.52 -13.05 8.45
CA LYS A 279 12.20 -12.17 9.41
C LYS A 279 11.23 -11.48 10.35
N GLY A 280 9.93 -11.62 10.11
CA GLY A 280 8.85 -11.10 10.93
C GLY A 280 7.53 -11.73 10.52
N LEU A 281 6.55 -11.69 11.40
CA LEU A 281 5.23 -12.24 11.17
C LEU A 281 4.16 -11.20 11.46
N VAL A 282 3.08 -11.23 10.67
CA VAL A 282 1.82 -10.55 10.98
C VAL A 282 0.75 -11.62 11.19
N ILE A 283 0.02 -11.56 12.29
CA ILE A 283 -1.09 -12.47 12.56
C ILE A 283 -2.39 -11.69 12.57
N LEU A 284 -3.33 -12.06 11.70
CA LEU A 284 -4.69 -11.53 11.75
C LEU A 284 -5.42 -12.15 12.93
N GLY A 285 -5.42 -11.47 14.07
CA GLY A 285 -5.99 -11.98 15.32
C GLY A 285 -7.51 -11.79 15.43
N ALA A 286 -8.14 -12.55 16.29
CA ALA A 286 -9.58 -12.44 16.55
C ALA A 286 -9.92 -11.13 17.27
N GLY A 287 -11.09 -10.54 16.99
CA GLY A 287 -11.53 -9.27 17.60
C GLY A 287 -10.45 -8.18 17.47
N ALA A 288 -10.10 -7.55 18.58
CA ALA A 288 -9.05 -6.51 18.66
C ALA A 288 -7.63 -7.10 18.61
N ALA A 289 -7.34 -7.94 17.62
CA ALA A 289 -6.05 -8.60 17.42
C ALA A 289 -5.64 -9.58 18.55
N SER A 290 -6.61 -10.31 19.12
CA SER A 290 -6.34 -11.33 20.13
C SER A 290 -5.77 -12.60 19.48
N LEU A 291 -4.76 -13.19 20.11
CA LEU A 291 -4.17 -14.48 19.74
C LEU A 291 -4.59 -15.56 20.73
N SER A 292 -4.62 -16.83 20.30
CA SER A 292 -4.78 -17.98 21.20
C SER A 292 -3.59 -18.07 22.16
N SER A 293 -3.74 -18.81 23.26
CA SER A 293 -2.64 -19.03 24.22
C SER A 293 -1.41 -19.68 23.56
N THR A 294 -1.63 -20.64 22.66
CA THR A 294 -0.56 -21.30 21.91
C THR A 294 0.15 -20.35 20.94
N ALA A 295 -0.61 -19.52 20.21
CA ALA A 295 -0.02 -18.49 19.32
C ALA A 295 0.70 -17.38 20.12
N THR A 296 0.20 -17.00 21.29
CA THR A 296 0.88 -16.06 22.18
C THR A 296 2.19 -16.63 22.70
N ALA A 297 2.20 -17.90 23.11
CA ALA A 297 3.42 -18.59 23.55
C ALA A 297 4.46 -18.66 22.42
N ALA A 298 4.04 -19.01 21.20
CA ALA A 298 4.92 -19.00 20.04
C ALA A 298 5.46 -17.60 19.70
N ALA A 299 4.61 -16.57 19.78
CA ALA A 299 5.04 -15.18 19.58
C ALA A 299 6.07 -14.75 20.65
N THR A 300 5.90 -15.18 21.90
CA THR A 300 6.83 -14.91 22.99
C THR A 300 8.20 -15.54 22.74
N ASP A 301 8.22 -16.81 22.35
CA ASP A 301 9.47 -17.50 21.99
C ASP A 301 10.16 -16.84 20.79
N LEU A 302 9.41 -16.52 19.73
CA LEU A 302 9.95 -15.85 18.55
C LEU A 302 10.50 -14.45 18.87
N TYR A 303 9.80 -13.69 19.72
CA TYR A 303 10.26 -12.40 20.19
C TYR A 303 11.60 -12.51 20.94
N ALA A 304 11.73 -13.49 21.82
CA ALA A 304 12.99 -13.76 22.53
C ALA A 304 14.13 -14.14 21.58
N ARG A 305 13.82 -14.65 20.39
CA ARG A 305 14.77 -14.97 19.31
C ARG A 305 15.00 -13.80 18.34
N GLY A 306 14.47 -12.60 18.63
CA GLY A 306 14.63 -11.42 17.80
C GLY A 306 13.68 -11.34 16.60
N ILE A 307 12.66 -12.19 16.53
CA ILE A 307 11.66 -12.20 15.44
C ILE A 307 10.40 -11.45 15.88
N PRO A 308 10.09 -10.27 15.33
CA PRO A 308 8.89 -9.52 15.69
C PRO A 308 7.63 -10.22 15.20
N VAL A 309 6.60 -10.24 16.05
CA VAL A 309 5.25 -10.71 15.73
C VAL A 309 4.27 -9.58 15.97
N VAL A 310 3.66 -9.09 14.90
CA VAL A 310 2.64 -8.05 14.92
C VAL A 310 1.27 -8.70 14.81
N ALA A 311 0.36 -8.42 15.74
CA ALA A 311 -1.03 -8.84 15.67
C ALA A 311 -1.90 -7.68 15.19
N ALA A 312 -2.57 -7.88 14.05
CA ALA A 312 -3.52 -6.95 13.47
C ALA A 312 -4.97 -7.47 13.63
N PRO A 313 -5.99 -6.61 13.76
CA PRO A 313 -7.37 -7.04 13.80
C PRO A 313 -7.76 -7.81 12.54
N ARG A 314 -8.47 -8.92 12.72
CA ARG A 314 -9.15 -9.62 11.61
C ARG A 314 -10.41 -8.88 11.17
N PRO A 315 -11.22 -8.28 12.05
CA PRO A 315 -12.24 -7.32 11.65
C PRO A 315 -11.64 -6.17 10.83
N ILE A 316 -12.37 -5.68 9.84
CA ILE A 316 -11.91 -4.63 8.92
C ILE A 316 -11.84 -3.26 9.62
N THR A 317 -12.65 -3.05 10.65
CA THR A 317 -12.69 -1.84 11.46
C THR A 317 -12.22 -2.11 12.88
N GLY A 318 -11.84 -1.05 13.59
CA GLY A 318 -11.29 -1.13 14.94
C GLY A 318 -9.77 -1.23 14.93
N ALA A 319 -9.20 -1.19 16.12
CA ALA A 319 -7.75 -1.19 16.32
C ALA A 319 -7.26 -2.40 17.10
N GLY A 320 -6.05 -2.83 16.79
CA GLY A 320 -5.24 -3.64 17.71
C GLY A 320 -4.69 -2.76 18.81
N VAL A 321 -5.40 -2.63 19.94
CA VAL A 321 -5.00 -1.76 21.03
C VAL A 321 -3.96 -2.46 21.91
N PRO A 322 -2.78 -1.83 22.14
CA PRO A 322 -1.77 -2.40 23.03
C PRO A 322 -2.25 -2.40 24.48
N GLY A 323 -1.83 -3.37 25.27
CA GLY A 323 -2.04 -3.36 26.72
C GLY A 323 -1.22 -2.26 27.40
N ILE A 324 -1.56 -1.93 28.65
CA ILE A 324 -0.81 -0.91 29.43
C ILE A 324 0.68 -1.27 29.57
N THR A 325 0.97 -2.54 29.81
CA THR A 325 2.34 -3.06 29.83
C THR A 325 2.73 -3.60 28.45
N PRO A 326 3.87 -3.18 27.87
CA PRO A 326 4.37 -3.75 26.64
C PRO A 326 4.57 -5.26 26.75
N GLY A 327 4.07 -6.00 25.75
CA GLY A 327 4.20 -7.46 25.68
C GLY A 327 5.00 -7.91 24.44
N PRO A 328 5.28 -9.21 24.30
CA PRO A 328 6.02 -9.75 23.18
C PRO A 328 5.22 -9.70 21.86
N VAL A 329 3.88 -9.63 21.93
CA VAL A 329 3.01 -9.45 20.78
C VAL A 329 2.79 -7.96 20.56
N ILE A 330 3.26 -7.45 19.43
CA ILE A 330 3.12 -6.04 19.04
C ILE A 330 1.72 -5.84 18.44
N LYS A 331 1.00 -4.79 18.81
CA LYS A 331 -0.33 -4.49 18.28
C LYS A 331 -0.24 -3.50 17.11
N SER A 332 -0.94 -3.78 16.01
CA SER A 332 -0.83 -2.96 14.79
C SER A 332 -1.51 -1.59 14.87
N GLY A 333 -2.24 -1.28 15.94
CA GLY A 333 -3.05 -0.08 15.98
C GLY A 333 -4.18 -0.13 14.95
N TYR A 334 -4.38 0.98 14.25
CA TYR A 334 -5.32 1.09 13.12
C TYR A 334 -4.75 0.63 11.78
N VAL A 335 -3.51 0.16 11.75
CA VAL A 335 -2.90 -0.35 10.52
C VAL A 335 -3.44 -1.76 10.25
N GLY A 336 -4.07 -1.95 9.09
CA GLY A 336 -4.62 -3.24 8.66
C GLY A 336 -3.51 -4.27 8.41
N GLY A 337 -3.88 -5.56 8.33
CA GLY A 337 -2.90 -6.65 8.24
C GLY A 337 -1.96 -6.57 7.03
N ASP A 338 -2.48 -6.19 5.87
CA ASP A 338 -1.68 -6.06 4.65
C ASP A 338 -0.68 -4.90 4.75
N GLN A 339 -1.14 -3.75 5.25
CA GLN A 339 -0.31 -2.59 5.50
C GLN A 339 0.70 -2.86 6.62
N ALA A 340 0.30 -3.55 7.69
CA ALA A 340 1.19 -3.91 8.79
C ALA A 340 2.35 -4.80 8.31
N ARG A 341 2.09 -5.70 7.36
CA ARG A 341 3.12 -6.52 6.73
C ARG A 341 4.16 -5.66 6.00
N VAL A 342 3.71 -4.71 5.20
CA VAL A 342 4.60 -3.80 4.46
C VAL A 342 5.39 -2.90 5.42
N MET A 343 4.73 -2.34 6.44
CA MET A 343 5.39 -1.48 7.44
C MET A 343 6.45 -2.25 8.24
N LEU A 344 6.14 -3.49 8.65
CA LEU A 344 7.10 -4.36 9.33
C LEU A 344 8.29 -4.72 8.43
N GLN A 345 8.05 -4.98 7.15
CA GLN A 345 9.08 -5.22 6.14
C GLN A 345 10.07 -4.06 6.05
N LEU A 346 9.54 -2.83 5.98
CA LEU A 346 10.34 -1.61 5.90
C LEU A 346 11.09 -1.33 7.21
N ALA A 347 10.46 -1.56 8.37
CA ALA A 347 11.11 -1.40 9.67
C ALA A 347 12.28 -2.37 9.87
N ILE A 348 12.10 -3.64 9.50
CA ILE A 348 13.19 -4.64 9.56
C ILE A 348 14.31 -4.27 8.58
N ASN A 349 13.97 -3.82 7.36
CA ASN A 349 14.95 -3.36 6.38
C ASN A 349 15.75 -2.15 6.87
N ALA A 350 15.12 -1.25 7.61
CA ALA A 350 15.76 -0.09 8.24
C ALA A 350 16.60 -0.44 9.48
N GLY A 351 16.67 -1.73 9.87
CA GLY A 351 17.43 -2.19 11.03
C GLY A 351 16.83 -1.83 12.38
N TYR A 352 15.52 -1.61 12.46
CA TYR A 352 14.87 -1.28 13.73
C TYR A 352 14.97 -2.43 14.73
N SER A 353 15.25 -2.09 15.98
CA SER A 353 15.16 -3.04 17.10
C SER A 353 13.70 -3.42 17.37
N LEU A 354 13.48 -4.49 18.15
CA LEU A 354 12.13 -4.91 18.54
C LEU A 354 11.35 -3.80 19.26
N ASP A 355 12.02 -2.99 20.08
CA ASP A 355 11.40 -1.87 20.78
C ASP A 355 11.05 -0.73 19.82
N GLN A 356 11.92 -0.41 18.86
CA GLN A 356 11.61 0.57 17.82
C GLN A 356 10.45 0.11 16.92
N ILE A 357 10.38 -1.20 16.60
CA ILE A 357 9.25 -1.78 15.86
C ILE A 357 7.97 -1.66 16.71
N ARG A 358 8.03 -1.95 18.00
CA ARG A 358 6.87 -1.77 18.89
C ARG A 358 6.41 -0.32 18.92
N ASP A 359 7.31 0.60 19.13
CA ASP A 359 6.99 2.03 19.17
C ASP A 359 6.39 2.52 17.86
N LEU A 360 6.92 2.05 16.73
CA LEU A 360 6.38 2.36 15.41
C LEU A 360 4.87 2.05 15.29
N PHE A 361 4.44 0.90 15.81
CA PHE A 361 3.04 0.47 15.72
C PHE A 361 2.18 0.98 16.88
N GLU A 362 2.70 1.00 18.08
CA GLU A 362 1.91 1.18 19.30
C GLU A 362 1.95 2.60 19.88
N ALA A 363 3.03 3.38 19.64
CA ALA A 363 3.21 4.68 20.30
C ALA A 363 2.04 5.66 20.07
N PRO A 364 1.43 5.77 18.88
CA PRO A 364 0.31 6.68 18.68
C PRO A 364 -0.88 6.36 19.59
N LEU A 365 -1.25 5.07 19.71
CA LEU A 365 -2.35 4.64 20.58
C LEU A 365 -1.97 4.66 22.05
N ARG A 366 -0.74 4.27 22.40
CA ARG A 366 -0.26 4.37 23.80
C ARG A 366 -0.33 5.80 24.30
N LYS A 367 0.10 6.75 23.50
CA LYS A 367 0.01 8.19 23.82
C LYS A 367 -1.45 8.63 24.01
N ALA A 368 -2.35 8.22 23.13
CA ALA A 368 -3.76 8.61 23.19
C ALA A 368 -4.51 7.96 24.37
N VAL A 369 -4.29 6.66 24.59
CA VAL A 369 -5.05 5.87 25.58
C VAL A 369 -4.47 6.02 26.99
N TYR A 370 -3.15 5.99 27.12
CA TYR A 370 -2.48 5.96 28.44
C TYR A 370 -1.78 7.26 28.82
N GLY A 371 -1.47 8.14 27.84
CA GLY A 371 -0.75 9.40 28.11
C GLY A 371 -1.42 10.28 29.15
N PRO A 372 -2.75 10.51 29.12
CA PRO A 372 -3.44 11.32 30.12
C PRO A 372 -3.45 10.71 31.53
N TRP A 373 -3.32 9.38 31.64
CA TRP A 373 -3.48 8.61 32.85
C TRP A 373 -2.17 8.02 33.40
N ALA A 374 -1.04 8.23 32.69
CA ALA A 374 0.24 7.61 33.01
C ALA A 374 0.65 7.86 34.51
N ASN A 375 0.35 9.05 35.02
CA ASN A 375 0.64 9.38 36.43
C ASN A 375 -0.42 8.90 37.44
N GLN A 376 -1.67 8.66 37.00
CA GLN A 376 -2.76 8.23 37.88
C GLN A 376 -2.82 6.71 38.03
N LEU A 377 -2.56 5.96 36.95
CA LEU A 377 -2.57 4.49 37.00
C LEU A 377 -1.43 3.89 37.83
N PHE A 378 -0.28 4.55 37.91
CA PHE A 378 0.81 4.11 38.78
C PHE A 378 0.61 4.44 40.27
N TYR A 379 -0.16 5.48 40.59
CA TYR A 379 -0.42 5.87 41.98
C TYR A 379 -1.76 5.37 42.53
N GLY A 380 -2.78 5.14 41.68
CA GLY A 380 -4.12 4.75 42.15
C GLY A 380 -4.28 3.27 42.45
N ILE A 381 -3.56 2.38 41.79
CA ILE A 381 -3.68 0.91 41.99
C ILE A 381 -2.91 0.45 43.25
N VAL A 382 -1.90 1.20 43.64
CA VAL A 382 -1.07 0.85 44.83
C VAL A 382 -1.69 1.35 46.14
N SER A 383 -2.63 2.30 46.10
CA SER A 383 -3.17 2.93 47.32
C SER A 383 -4.55 2.47 47.75
N ASN A 384 -5.23 1.57 47.05
CA ASN A 384 -6.53 1.06 47.51
C ASN A 384 -6.78 -0.40 47.07
N PRO A 385 -6.38 -1.38 47.91
CA PRO A 385 -6.61 -2.81 47.62
C PRO A 385 -8.09 -3.24 47.71
N ASP A 386 -9.02 -2.35 48.11
CA ASP A 386 -10.41 -2.70 48.41
C ASP A 386 -11.40 -2.43 47.25
N HIS A 387 -10.94 -2.01 46.06
CA HIS A 387 -11.78 -1.88 44.88
C HIS A 387 -11.36 -2.86 43.77
N ILE A 388 -11.56 -4.16 44.02
CA ILE A 388 -11.65 -5.17 42.96
C ILE A 388 -13.14 -5.50 42.81
N PHE A 389 -13.75 -5.05 41.71
CA PHE A 389 -14.97 -5.61 41.16
C PHE A 389 -14.65 -6.28 39.83
#